data_f4c3ee5a4236352181d8400934a8cc92
#
_entry.id   f4c3ee5a4236352181d8400934a8cc92
#
_cell.length_a   1.000
_cell.length_b   1.000
_cell.length_c   1.000
_cell.angle_alpha   90.00
_cell.angle_beta   90.00
_cell.angle_gamma   90.00
#
_symmetry.space_group_name_H-M   'P 1'
#
loop_
_entity.id
_entity.type
_entity.pdbx_description
1 polymer ?
#
loop_
_entity_poly.entity_id
_entity_poly.type
_entity_poly.pdbx_seq_one_letter_code
_entity_poly.pdbx_strand_id
1 'polypeptide(L)'
;MNWGYKIMFVYVLFVVGMLTLVYKCTQQNTELVADNYYDQEVKYQDRYNKMQNAAAATVVCNPVNDKSVELSFPSEFANRAIKGKLTFYRPDDKQKDFTMNIKNENGKMLVQSDKLSGGYWRLTIAWSCDGKEYLQEEKLMLQ
;
A
#
# COMPACT_ATOMS: atom_id res chain seq x y z
N MET A 1 -65.75 -3.56 -15.45
CA MET A 1 -64.35 -3.52 -15.90
C MET A 1 -64.06 -4.86 -16.60
N ASN A 2 -63.79 -4.79 -17.89
CA ASN A 2 -63.51 -6.00 -18.67
C ASN A 2 -62.23 -6.65 -18.20
N TRP A 3 -62.25 -8.01 -18.13
CA TRP A 3 -61.14 -8.80 -17.67
C TRP A 3 -59.83 -8.50 -18.42
N GLY A 4 -59.92 -8.15 -19.71
CA GLY A 4 -58.78 -7.73 -20.52
C GLY A 4 -58.04 -6.53 -20.01
N TYR A 5 -58.74 -5.54 -19.46
CA TYR A 5 -58.06 -4.35 -18.88
C TYR A 5 -57.24 -4.63 -17.62
N LYS A 6 -57.64 -5.66 -16.86
CA LYS A 6 -56.89 -6.11 -15.67
C LYS A 6 -55.56 -6.76 -16.09
N ILE A 7 -55.58 -7.56 -17.12
CA ILE A 7 -54.35 -8.17 -17.66
C ILE A 7 -53.46 -7.12 -18.27
N MET A 8 -54.01 -6.20 -19.03
CA MET A 8 -53.24 -5.07 -19.60
C MET A 8 -52.59 -4.23 -18.53
N PHE A 9 -53.28 -3.94 -17.42
CA PHE A 9 -52.74 -3.17 -16.31
C PHE A 9 -51.55 -3.87 -15.62
N VAL A 10 -51.70 -5.20 -15.36
CA VAL A 10 -50.62 -5.99 -14.77
C VAL A 10 -49.39 -6.07 -15.70
N TYR A 11 -49.61 -6.17 -16.99
CA TYR A 11 -48.53 -6.22 -17.98
C TYR A 11 -47.76 -4.87 -18.03
N VAL A 12 -48.49 -3.77 -18.07
CA VAL A 12 -47.89 -2.40 -18.06
C VAL A 12 -47.08 -2.20 -16.77
N LEU A 13 -47.63 -2.61 -15.62
CA LEU A 13 -46.93 -2.52 -14.33
C LEU A 13 -45.63 -3.32 -14.33
N PHE A 14 -45.67 -4.52 -14.91
CA PHE A 14 -44.48 -5.36 -15.05
C PHE A 14 -43.41 -4.72 -15.95
N VAL A 15 -43.81 -4.16 -17.10
CA VAL A 15 -42.89 -3.48 -18.02
C VAL A 15 -42.25 -2.26 -17.36
N VAL A 16 -43.02 -1.45 -16.64
CA VAL A 16 -42.50 -0.29 -15.89
C VAL A 16 -41.53 -0.73 -14.81
N GLY A 17 -41.82 -1.82 -14.10
CA GLY A 17 -40.92 -2.41 -13.11
C GLY A 17 -39.57 -2.84 -13.72
N MET A 18 -39.62 -3.53 -14.85
CA MET A 18 -38.41 -3.97 -15.58
C MET A 18 -37.58 -2.77 -16.07
N LEU A 19 -38.22 -1.75 -16.65
CA LEU A 19 -37.52 -0.54 -17.11
C LEU A 19 -36.87 0.21 -15.94
N THR A 20 -37.51 0.25 -14.79
CA THR A 20 -36.96 0.88 -13.57
C THR A 20 -35.72 0.12 -13.07
N LEU A 21 -35.75 -1.22 -13.11
CA LEU A 21 -34.58 -2.04 -12.75
C LEU A 21 -33.42 -1.81 -13.71
N VAL A 22 -33.65 -1.82 -15.02
CA VAL A 22 -32.62 -1.54 -16.03
C VAL A 22 -32.03 -0.15 -15.82
N TYR A 23 -32.88 0.87 -15.59
CA TYR A 23 -32.43 2.22 -15.33
C TYR A 23 -31.55 2.32 -14.07
N LYS A 24 -31.95 1.64 -12.99
CA LYS A 24 -31.11 1.58 -11.78
C LYS A 24 -29.81 0.84 -12.00
N CYS A 25 -29.82 -0.25 -12.77
CA CYS A 25 -28.58 -0.97 -13.12
C CYS A 25 -27.61 -0.12 -13.96
N THR A 26 -28.12 0.73 -14.86
CA THR A 26 -27.25 1.63 -15.65
C THR A 26 -26.74 2.83 -14.87
N GLN A 27 -27.43 3.22 -13.80
CA GLN A 27 -26.95 4.28 -12.89
C GLN A 27 -25.92 3.79 -11.85
N GLN A 28 -25.88 2.52 -11.57
CA GLN A 28 -24.75 1.98 -10.83
C GLN A 28 -23.56 2.03 -11.77
N ASN A 29 -22.71 3.03 -11.55
CA ASN A 29 -21.38 3.02 -12.11
C ASN A 29 -20.70 1.73 -11.60
N THR A 30 -20.87 0.66 -12.34
CA THR A 30 -19.86 -0.37 -12.37
C THR A 30 -18.64 0.34 -12.95
N GLU A 31 -17.84 0.97 -12.07
CA GLU A 31 -16.47 1.25 -12.44
C GLU A 31 -15.98 -0.04 -13.06
N LEU A 32 -15.76 0.03 -14.35
CA LEU A 32 -15.25 -1.09 -15.12
C LEU A 32 -13.98 -1.55 -14.42
N VAL A 33 -14.09 -2.63 -13.67
CA VAL A 33 -12.99 -3.30 -12.97
C VAL A 33 -11.85 -3.63 -13.97
N ALA A 34 -12.14 -3.57 -15.27
CA ALA A 34 -11.20 -3.87 -16.33
C ALA A 34 -10.08 -2.84 -16.49
N ASP A 35 -10.35 -1.53 -16.43
CA ASP A 35 -9.30 -0.51 -16.63
C ASP A 35 -8.38 -0.40 -15.41
N ASN A 36 -8.92 -0.65 -14.20
CA ASN A 36 -8.15 -0.61 -12.98
C ASN A 36 -7.39 -1.92 -12.70
N TYR A 37 -7.80 -3.03 -13.31
CA TYR A 37 -7.16 -4.32 -13.13
C TYR A 37 -5.75 -4.36 -13.76
N TYR A 38 -5.58 -3.81 -14.97
CA TYR A 38 -4.28 -3.69 -15.63
C TYR A 38 -3.33 -2.80 -14.85
N ASP A 39 -3.82 -1.67 -14.35
CA ASP A 39 -3.00 -0.76 -13.52
C ASP A 39 -2.62 -1.39 -12.18
N GLN A 40 -3.50 -2.18 -11.59
CA GLN A 40 -3.21 -2.92 -10.36
C GLN A 40 -2.22 -4.05 -10.62
N GLU A 41 -2.35 -4.78 -11.72
CA GLU A 41 -1.43 -5.84 -12.10
C GLU A 41 -0.03 -5.29 -12.37
N VAL A 42 0.09 -4.19 -13.12
CA VAL A 42 1.37 -3.52 -13.36
C VAL A 42 2.00 -3.02 -12.07
N LYS A 43 1.22 -2.41 -11.18
CA LYS A 43 1.70 -1.96 -9.86
C LYS A 43 2.10 -3.12 -8.96
N TYR A 44 1.36 -4.23 -9.02
CA TYR A 44 1.69 -5.44 -8.27
C TYR A 44 3.00 -6.06 -8.77
N GLN A 45 3.16 -6.17 -10.08
CA GLN A 45 4.39 -6.69 -10.70
C GLN A 45 5.59 -5.81 -10.39
N ASP A 46 5.43 -4.49 -10.44
CA ASP A 46 6.48 -3.53 -10.08
C ASP A 46 6.88 -3.65 -8.60
N ARG A 47 5.87 -3.74 -7.71
CA ARG A 47 6.12 -3.99 -6.28
C ARG A 47 6.84 -5.32 -6.04
N TYR A 48 6.42 -6.37 -6.72
CA TYR A 48 7.05 -7.69 -6.62
C TYR A 48 8.53 -7.65 -7.04
N ASN A 49 8.84 -6.99 -8.16
CA ASN A 49 10.20 -6.82 -8.64
C ASN A 49 11.06 -6.04 -7.65
N LYS A 50 10.53 -4.99 -7.03
CA LYS A 50 11.22 -4.21 -5.99
C LYS A 50 11.49 -5.05 -4.73
N MET A 51 10.54 -5.87 -4.32
CA MET A 51 10.71 -6.79 -3.19
C MET A 51 11.74 -7.89 -3.51
N GLN A 52 11.73 -8.40 -4.72
CA GLN A 52 12.72 -9.41 -5.16
C GLN A 52 14.13 -8.81 -5.21
N ASN A 53 14.28 -7.57 -5.68
CA ASN A 53 15.56 -6.86 -5.64
C ASN A 53 16.03 -6.68 -4.18
N ALA A 54 15.14 -6.31 -3.27
CA ALA A 54 15.44 -6.13 -1.86
C ALA A 54 15.87 -7.44 -1.16
N ALA A 55 15.36 -8.59 -1.59
CA ALA A 55 15.78 -9.89 -1.07
C ALA A 55 17.28 -10.17 -1.33
N ALA A 56 17.81 -9.64 -2.44
CA ALA A 56 19.25 -9.73 -2.75
C ALA A 56 20.09 -8.69 -2.01
N ALA A 57 19.47 -7.62 -1.49
CA ALA A 57 20.13 -6.50 -0.84
C ALA A 57 19.38 -6.11 0.46
N THR A 58 19.29 -7.05 1.37
CA THR A 58 18.52 -6.89 2.62
C THR A 58 19.16 -5.85 3.54
N VAL A 59 18.35 -4.89 3.97
CA VAL A 59 18.72 -3.91 4.99
C VAL A 59 18.44 -4.51 6.36
N VAL A 60 19.45 -4.53 7.22
CA VAL A 60 19.29 -5.03 8.60
C VAL A 60 18.80 -3.91 9.50
N CYS A 61 17.71 -4.18 10.21
CA CYS A 61 17.08 -3.24 11.13
C CYS A 61 17.31 -3.72 12.56
N ASN A 62 18.09 -2.98 13.33
CA ASN A 62 18.36 -3.28 14.73
C ASN A 62 17.70 -2.24 15.63
N PRO A 63 16.74 -2.60 16.48
CA PRO A 63 16.24 -1.70 17.49
C PRO A 63 17.35 -1.44 18.54
N VAL A 64 17.65 -0.16 18.76
CA VAL A 64 18.66 0.26 19.75
C VAL A 64 17.97 0.52 21.09
N ASN A 65 16.81 1.20 21.06
CA ASN A 65 15.96 1.45 22.20
C ASN A 65 14.53 1.75 21.74
N ASP A 66 13.64 2.09 22.67
CA ASP A 66 12.22 2.38 22.39
C ASP A 66 11.99 3.56 21.42
N LYS A 67 13.00 4.42 21.19
CA LYS A 67 12.92 5.62 20.35
C LYS A 67 13.90 5.65 19.18
N SER A 68 14.73 4.63 19.03
CA SER A 68 15.75 4.60 17.99
C SER A 68 15.95 3.24 17.36
N VAL A 69 16.13 3.26 16.05
CA VAL A 69 16.38 2.07 15.22
C VAL A 69 17.59 2.35 14.35
N GLU A 70 18.57 1.45 14.36
CA GLU A 70 19.71 1.49 13.45
C GLU A 70 19.41 0.64 12.20
N LEU A 71 19.57 1.25 11.05
CA LEU A 71 19.47 0.62 9.75
C LEU A 71 20.85 0.42 9.18
N SER A 72 21.18 -0.80 8.80
CA SER A 72 22.46 -1.16 8.17
C SER A 72 22.22 -1.62 6.74
N PHE A 73 22.69 -0.84 5.79
CA PHE A 73 22.65 -1.21 4.37
C PHE A 73 23.81 -2.16 4.04
N PRO A 74 23.64 -3.04 3.05
CA PRO A 74 24.74 -3.89 2.59
C PRO A 74 25.97 -3.07 2.19
N SER A 75 27.16 -3.63 2.43
CA SER A 75 28.44 -2.97 2.18
C SER A 75 28.64 -2.49 0.73
N GLU A 76 27.97 -3.15 -0.21
CA GLU A 76 27.97 -2.78 -1.63
C GLU A 76 27.40 -1.37 -1.90
N PHE A 77 26.57 -0.89 -1.00
CA PHE A 77 25.87 0.41 -1.11
C PHE A 77 26.42 1.48 -0.15
N ALA A 78 27.39 1.14 0.68
CA ALA A 78 27.93 2.03 1.70
C ALA A 78 28.43 3.38 1.14
N ASN A 79 29.05 3.34 -0.03
CA ASN A 79 29.63 4.51 -0.69
C ASN A 79 28.80 5.01 -1.88
N ARG A 80 27.56 4.55 -2.03
CA ARG A 80 26.67 4.95 -3.11
C ARG A 80 25.60 5.90 -2.64
N ALA A 81 25.12 6.75 -3.55
CA ALA A 81 24.02 7.66 -3.27
C ALA A 81 22.69 6.85 -3.22
N ILE A 82 22.21 6.60 -2.01
CA ILE A 82 20.92 5.99 -1.77
C ILE A 82 19.88 7.09 -1.58
N LYS A 83 18.79 7.01 -2.31
CA LYS A 83 17.63 7.87 -2.14
C LYS A 83 16.42 7.00 -1.80
N GLY A 84 15.63 7.44 -0.86
CA GLY A 84 14.45 6.68 -0.49
C GLY A 84 13.71 7.24 0.70
N LYS A 85 12.69 6.48 1.11
CA LYS A 85 11.81 6.82 2.21
C LYS A 85 11.66 5.65 3.15
N LEU A 86 11.62 5.95 4.43
CA LEU A 86 11.26 5.05 5.50
C LEU A 86 9.85 5.41 5.95
N THR A 87 8.95 4.45 5.97
CA THR A 87 7.61 4.63 6.49
C THR A 87 7.42 3.73 7.69
N PHE A 88 7.20 4.33 8.85
CA PHE A 88 6.87 3.66 10.08
C PHE A 88 5.36 3.64 10.24
N TYR A 89 4.80 2.46 10.32
CA TYR A 89 3.38 2.22 10.50
C TYR A 89 3.12 1.50 11.82
N ARG A 90 2.22 2.06 12.63
CA ARG A 90 1.79 1.45 13.87
C ARG A 90 0.35 0.95 13.75
N PRO A 91 0.11 -0.37 13.80
CA PRO A 91 -1.24 -0.91 13.67
C PRO A 91 -2.22 -0.44 14.76
N ASP A 92 -1.70 -0.18 15.97
CA ASP A 92 -2.50 0.21 17.14
C ASP A 92 -2.86 1.70 17.15
N ASP A 93 -2.06 2.56 16.49
CA ASP A 93 -2.23 4.00 16.55
C ASP A 93 -1.72 4.69 15.28
N LYS A 94 -2.63 4.95 14.34
CA LYS A 94 -2.32 5.61 13.07
C LYS A 94 -1.80 7.05 13.21
N GLN A 95 -2.03 7.72 14.34
CA GLN A 95 -1.54 9.08 14.56
C GLN A 95 -0.03 9.12 14.76
N LYS A 96 0.56 8.00 15.11
CA LYS A 96 2.01 7.84 15.28
C LYS A 96 2.73 7.47 13.99
N ASP A 97 1.99 7.19 12.93
CA ASP A 97 2.59 6.92 11.62
C ASP A 97 3.41 8.12 11.16
N PHE A 98 4.59 7.86 10.66
CA PHE A 98 5.44 8.91 10.09
C PHE A 98 6.33 8.37 8.98
N THR A 99 6.75 9.29 8.13
CA THR A 99 7.66 8.98 7.02
C THR A 99 8.85 9.92 7.07
N MET A 100 10.03 9.39 6.80
CA MET A 100 11.25 10.17 6.72
C MET A 100 12.10 9.75 5.51
N ASN A 101 12.96 10.64 5.06
CA ASN A 101 13.88 10.33 3.97
C ASN A 101 15.10 9.57 4.49
N ILE A 102 15.62 8.68 3.66
CA ILE A 102 16.85 7.96 3.94
C ILE A 102 18.03 8.93 3.81
N LYS A 103 18.86 8.96 4.84
CA LYS A 103 20.17 9.63 4.85
C LYS A 103 21.21 8.55 5.09
N ASN A 104 21.87 8.14 4.01
CA ASN A 104 22.92 7.13 4.10
C ASN A 104 24.23 7.78 4.51
N GLU A 105 24.72 7.42 5.68
CA GLU A 105 26.05 7.80 6.18
C GLU A 105 26.90 6.54 6.30
N ASN A 106 27.72 6.30 5.29
CA ASN A 106 28.63 5.14 5.25
C ASN A 106 27.96 3.76 5.41
N GLY A 107 26.76 3.59 4.82
CA GLY A 107 26.02 2.33 4.89
C GLY A 107 25.18 2.15 6.16
N LYS A 108 25.15 3.13 7.03
CA LYS A 108 24.35 3.09 8.25
C LYS A 108 23.48 4.34 8.38
N MET A 109 22.34 4.17 9.01
CA MET A 109 21.44 5.25 9.37
C MET A 109 20.84 5.00 10.74
N LEU A 110 21.00 5.95 11.64
CA LEU A 110 20.30 5.95 12.92
C LEU A 110 19.01 6.75 12.77
N VAL A 111 17.90 6.10 12.96
CA VAL A 111 16.58 6.72 13.02
C VAL A 111 16.25 6.99 14.48
N GLN A 112 16.04 8.25 14.83
CA GLN A 112 15.60 8.67 16.15
C GLN A 112 14.37 9.55 16.02
N SER A 113 13.30 9.23 16.73
CA SER A 113 12.07 10.02 16.68
C SER A 113 11.29 9.90 18.00
N ASP A 114 10.74 11.03 18.43
CA ASP A 114 9.85 11.08 19.60
C ASP A 114 8.49 10.38 19.34
N LYS A 115 8.16 10.12 18.08
CA LYS A 115 6.98 9.36 17.70
C LYS A 115 7.17 7.85 17.90
N LEU A 116 8.40 7.36 17.88
CA LEU A 116 8.73 5.99 18.22
C LEU A 116 8.45 5.75 19.70
N SER A 117 7.88 4.61 19.99
CA SER A 117 7.61 4.16 21.37
C SER A 117 7.58 2.65 21.39
N GLY A 118 7.80 2.05 22.54
CA GLY A 118 7.74 0.60 22.70
C GLY A 118 6.49 -0.01 22.09
N GLY A 119 6.61 -1.20 21.55
CA GLY A 119 5.55 -1.96 20.91
C GLY A 119 5.87 -2.39 19.47
N TYR A 120 4.84 -2.88 18.79
CA TYR A 120 4.95 -3.43 17.45
C TYR A 120 4.87 -2.32 16.38
N TRP A 121 5.84 -2.33 15.48
CA TRP A 121 5.92 -1.44 14.34
C TRP A 121 6.14 -2.21 13.05
N ARG A 122 5.55 -1.72 11.97
CA ARG A 122 5.87 -2.17 10.61
C ARG A 122 6.66 -1.08 9.92
N LEU A 123 7.89 -1.41 9.53
CA LEU A 123 8.77 -0.53 8.79
C LEU A 123 8.75 -0.90 7.32
N THR A 124 8.42 0.05 6.47
CA THR A 124 8.55 -0.08 5.01
C THR A 124 9.72 0.76 4.56
N ILE A 125 10.70 0.11 3.95
CA ILE A 125 11.91 0.72 3.41
C ILE A 125 11.81 0.72 1.89
N ALA A 126 11.54 1.88 1.30
CA ALA A 126 11.53 2.06 -0.15
C ALA A 126 12.73 2.90 -0.55
N TRP A 127 13.66 2.31 -1.27
CA TRP A 127 14.89 3.00 -1.64
C TRP A 127 15.33 2.66 -3.07
N SER A 128 16.17 3.52 -3.62
CA SER A 128 16.72 3.35 -4.96
C SER A 128 18.22 3.66 -4.96
N CYS A 129 18.94 2.91 -5.76
CA CYS A 129 20.36 3.10 -6.01
C CYS A 129 20.68 2.71 -7.45
N ASP A 130 21.43 3.55 -8.16
CA ASP A 130 21.85 3.31 -9.55
C ASP A 130 20.70 2.94 -10.51
N GLY A 131 19.50 3.54 -10.31
CA GLY A 131 18.34 3.31 -11.14
C GLY A 131 17.55 2.03 -10.82
N LYS A 132 17.98 1.23 -9.85
CA LYS A 132 17.22 0.10 -9.34
C LYS A 132 16.44 0.52 -8.10
N GLU A 133 15.21 0.05 -8.01
CA GLU A 133 14.33 0.28 -6.88
C GLU A 133 14.21 -0.98 -6.03
N TYR A 134 14.16 -0.78 -4.73
CA TYR A 134 14.10 -1.80 -3.70
C TYR A 134 12.96 -1.48 -2.74
N LEU A 135 12.23 -2.49 -2.31
CA LEU A 135 11.17 -2.39 -1.32
C LEU A 135 11.30 -3.52 -0.32
N GLN A 136 11.49 -3.17 0.94
CA GLN A 136 11.57 -4.12 2.06
C GLN A 136 10.55 -3.75 3.12
N GLU A 137 9.89 -4.75 3.66
CA GLU A 137 8.96 -4.60 4.79
C GLU A 137 9.49 -5.42 5.97
N GLU A 138 9.70 -4.78 7.10
CA GLU A 138 10.20 -5.38 8.32
C GLU A 138 9.24 -5.17 9.48
N LYS A 139 9.22 -6.14 10.37
CA LYS A 139 8.47 -6.09 11.62
C LYS A 139 9.43 -5.81 12.76
N LEU A 140 9.22 -4.70 13.45
CA LEU A 140 10.04 -4.28 14.57
C LEU A 140 9.26 -4.39 15.87
N MET A 141 9.90 -4.89 16.91
CA MET A 141 9.41 -4.81 18.27
C MET A 141 10.37 -3.94 19.05
N LEU A 142 9.92 -2.75 19.44
CA LEU A 142 10.68 -1.83 20.29
C LEU A 142 10.34 -2.10 21.76
N GLN A 143 11.36 -2.18 22.60
CA GLN A 143 11.23 -2.44 24.03
C GLN A 143 11.58 -1.20 24.83
#